data_9f5a309725b43fb75256ce5a89bd5ce4
#
_entry.id   9f5a309725b43fb75256ce5a89bd5ce4
#
_cell.length_a   1.000
_cell.length_b   1.000
_cell.length_c   1.000
_cell.angle_alpha   90.00
_cell.angle_beta   90.00
_cell.angle_gamma   90.00
#
_symmetry.space_group_name_H-M   'P 1'
#
loop_
_entity.id
_entity.type
_entity.pdbx_description
1 polymer ?
#
loop_
_entity_poly.entity_id
_entity_poly.type
_entity_poly.pdbx_seq_one_letter_code
_entity_poly.pdbx_strand_id
1 'polypeptide(L)'
;MSQNLKSAIAFAMACAAPAAASAAALPGEANFTGPLVTPAVNSLPAGMINIEPYLIHTNTRGNYDNIGDRRQSKPTVRQWQVAVPMTYALTDTNSVQVILNASRTSGNGRHTDGLRMGDTTVRVQQRLRGPAADGTGLVLAMAVAQRLPTGRYHQIDTNPLNGTGNGAMRTTFAFGAQRLHWLDSGHAIRWRGQVAWSPSPGRIRVRDSSVYGTESGFRGYARLGQAWNASVAAEYVLNPRWVLVGEAIWNRASAIDISGAIGGAPRQARRLAPSHDVGLAPAVEYHFSPNMGLIAGVQFTVAGRNTDDYVAPQVALNMVF
;
A
#
# COMPACT_ATOMS: atom_id res chain seq x y z
N MET A 1 12.45 -8.43 -21.87
CA MET A 1 11.09 -8.06 -21.41
C MET A 1 10.18 -9.25 -21.64
N SER A 2 9.71 -9.88 -20.58
CA SER A 2 8.91 -11.11 -20.67
C SER A 2 7.51 -10.81 -21.27
N GLN A 3 6.89 -11.80 -21.90
CA GLN A 3 5.52 -11.68 -22.46
C GLN A 3 4.48 -11.22 -21.43
N ASN A 4 4.71 -11.48 -20.15
CA ASN A 4 3.84 -11.10 -19.04
C ASN A 4 3.83 -9.58 -18.75
N LEU A 5 4.95 -8.88 -18.99
CA LEU A 5 5.01 -7.43 -18.84
C LEU A 5 4.21 -6.74 -19.96
N LYS A 6 4.25 -7.31 -21.18
CA LYS A 6 3.46 -6.81 -22.32
C LYS A 6 1.96 -6.94 -22.07
N SER A 7 1.52 -8.04 -21.42
CA SER A 7 0.10 -8.27 -21.09
C SER A 7 -0.40 -7.34 -19.97
N ALA A 8 0.41 -7.04 -18.96
CA ALA A 8 0.05 -6.10 -17.89
C ALA A 8 -0.07 -4.66 -18.40
N ILE A 9 0.86 -4.25 -19.27
CA ILE A 9 0.83 -2.93 -19.91
C ILE A 9 -0.36 -2.82 -20.89
N ALA A 10 -0.65 -3.90 -21.64
CA ALA A 10 -1.78 -3.93 -22.54
C ALA A 10 -3.14 -3.85 -21.81
N PHE A 11 -3.25 -4.44 -20.61
CA PHE A 11 -4.48 -4.34 -19.80
C PHE A 11 -4.68 -2.91 -19.26
N ALA A 12 -3.63 -2.26 -18.78
CA ALA A 12 -3.70 -0.85 -18.35
C ALA A 12 -4.01 0.12 -19.50
N MET A 13 -3.56 -0.18 -20.73
CA MET A 13 -3.88 0.61 -21.93
C MET A 13 -5.26 0.30 -22.53
N ALA A 14 -5.76 -0.93 -22.39
CA ALA A 14 -7.08 -1.30 -22.93
C ALA A 14 -8.25 -0.68 -22.15
N CYS A 15 -8.03 -0.25 -20.89
CA CYS A 15 -8.98 0.53 -20.13
C CYS A 15 -9.01 2.02 -20.53
N ALA A 16 -8.06 2.49 -21.34
CA ALA A 16 -8.12 3.79 -21.99
C ALA A 16 -9.08 3.72 -23.19
N ALA A 17 -10.39 3.76 -22.91
CA ALA A 17 -11.37 4.04 -23.97
C ALA A 17 -10.96 5.34 -24.70
N PRO A 18 -11.17 5.45 -26.01
CA PRO A 18 -10.84 6.65 -26.75
C PRO A 18 -11.55 7.83 -26.09
N ALA A 19 -10.81 8.65 -25.40
CA ALA A 19 -11.30 9.90 -24.86
C ALA A 19 -11.72 10.74 -26.06
N ALA A 20 -13.01 10.97 -26.24
CA ALA A 20 -13.46 12.07 -27.06
C ALA A 20 -12.64 13.30 -26.64
N ALA A 21 -12.07 14.00 -27.59
CA ALA A 21 -11.24 15.18 -27.31
C ALA A 21 -12.05 16.16 -26.46
N SER A 22 -11.88 16.06 -25.15
CA SER A 22 -12.46 16.95 -24.16
C SER A 22 -11.50 18.12 -24.00
N ALA A 23 -12.03 19.32 -23.91
CA ALA A 23 -11.19 20.50 -23.64
C ALA A 23 -10.30 20.28 -22.42
N ALA A 24 -9.07 20.79 -22.47
CA ALA A 24 -8.18 20.80 -21.34
C ALA A 24 -8.87 21.49 -20.14
N ALA A 25 -8.57 21.04 -18.92
CA ALA A 25 -9.08 21.66 -17.70
C ALA A 25 -8.56 23.10 -17.60
N LEU A 26 -9.45 24.02 -17.25
CA LEU A 26 -9.01 25.38 -16.92
C LEU A 26 -8.26 25.38 -15.58
N PRO A 27 -7.33 26.35 -15.35
CA PRO A 27 -6.70 26.49 -14.03
C PRO A 27 -7.75 26.59 -12.91
N GLY A 28 -7.65 25.69 -11.93
CA GLY A 28 -8.62 25.54 -10.83
C GLY A 28 -9.66 24.43 -11.02
N GLU A 29 -9.78 23.83 -12.20
CA GLU A 29 -10.75 22.77 -12.48
C GLU A 29 -10.16 21.34 -12.40
N ALA A 30 -8.89 21.19 -12.00
CA ALA A 30 -8.25 19.89 -11.85
C ALA A 30 -8.78 19.13 -10.63
N ASN A 31 -9.43 18.00 -10.86
CA ASN A 31 -9.87 17.07 -9.82
C ASN A 31 -8.86 15.91 -9.69
N PHE A 32 -8.75 15.38 -8.50
CA PHE A 32 -7.85 14.28 -8.20
C PHE A 32 -8.45 13.35 -7.15
N THR A 33 -8.60 12.08 -7.47
CA THR A 33 -8.91 11.01 -6.51
C THR A 33 -7.68 10.71 -5.66
N GLY A 34 -6.52 10.65 -6.29
CA GLY A 34 -5.24 10.34 -5.71
C GLY A 34 -4.67 9.01 -6.20
N PRO A 35 -3.33 8.82 -6.10
CA PRO A 35 -2.65 7.59 -6.49
C PRO A 35 -3.11 6.39 -5.68
N LEU A 36 -2.91 5.17 -6.22
CA LEU A 36 -3.29 3.91 -5.57
C LEU A 36 -2.52 3.63 -4.27
N VAL A 37 -1.26 4.09 -4.19
CA VAL A 37 -0.34 3.71 -3.11
C VAL A 37 0.24 4.91 -2.38
N THR A 38 0.61 5.98 -3.11
CA THR A 38 1.27 7.16 -2.51
C THR A 38 0.24 8.02 -1.77
N PRO A 39 0.35 8.18 -0.43
CA PRO A 39 -0.67 8.84 0.38
C PRO A 39 -0.84 10.32 0.05
N ALA A 40 -2.00 10.86 0.39
CA ALA A 40 -2.28 12.29 0.30
C ALA A 40 -1.34 13.10 1.19
N VAL A 41 -0.83 14.20 0.67
CA VAL A 41 0.03 15.15 1.38
C VAL A 41 -0.78 16.37 1.84
N ASN A 42 -1.72 16.83 1.02
CA ASN A 42 -2.61 17.92 1.38
C ASN A 42 -3.70 17.45 2.36
N SER A 43 -4.18 18.35 3.20
CA SER A 43 -5.31 18.10 4.11
C SER A 43 -6.61 18.53 3.47
N LEU A 44 -7.71 17.89 3.84
CA LEU A 44 -9.06 18.35 3.56
C LEU A 44 -9.38 19.60 4.43
N PRO A 45 -10.36 20.42 4.05
CA PRO A 45 -10.93 21.43 4.93
C PRO A 45 -11.45 20.84 6.26
N ALA A 46 -11.40 21.63 7.31
CA ALA A 46 -11.85 21.22 8.64
C ALA A 46 -13.29 20.68 8.62
N GLY A 47 -13.54 19.58 9.33
CA GLY A 47 -14.84 18.95 9.44
C GLY A 47 -15.18 17.96 8.31
N MET A 48 -14.43 17.95 7.20
CA MET A 48 -14.69 17.02 6.09
C MET A 48 -14.21 15.60 6.41
N ILE A 49 -14.91 14.64 5.83
CA ILE A 49 -14.60 13.21 5.92
C ILE A 49 -14.28 12.69 4.52
N ASN A 50 -13.20 11.91 4.40
CA ASN A 50 -12.92 11.12 3.20
C ASN A 50 -13.02 9.63 3.55
N ILE A 51 -13.74 8.88 2.73
CA ILE A 51 -13.83 7.42 2.80
C ILE A 51 -13.43 6.85 1.44
N GLU A 52 -12.47 5.90 1.45
CA GLU A 52 -11.89 5.40 0.20
C GLU A 52 -11.75 3.87 0.21
N PRO A 53 -12.85 3.10 0.05
CA PRO A 53 -12.78 1.64 0.00
C PRO A 53 -12.02 1.15 -1.24
N TYR A 54 -11.01 0.33 -1.00
CA TYR A 54 -10.22 -0.41 -1.99
C TYR A 54 -10.69 -1.86 -2.08
N LEU A 55 -10.76 -2.38 -3.29
CA LEU A 55 -10.79 -3.81 -3.57
C LEU A 55 -9.52 -4.17 -4.33
N ILE A 56 -8.71 -5.06 -3.74
CA ILE A 56 -7.39 -5.45 -4.25
C ILE A 56 -7.38 -6.96 -4.47
N HIS A 57 -6.92 -7.38 -5.66
CA HIS A 57 -6.70 -8.80 -5.96
C HIS A 57 -5.21 -9.06 -6.22
N THR A 58 -4.50 -9.56 -5.22
CA THR A 58 -3.09 -9.89 -5.34
C THR A 58 -2.91 -11.32 -5.85
N ASN A 59 -2.10 -11.48 -6.89
CA ASN A 59 -1.67 -12.77 -7.42
C ASN A 59 -0.15 -12.87 -7.30
N THR A 60 0.34 -13.61 -6.29
CA THR A 60 1.76 -13.91 -6.11
C THR A 60 2.14 -15.05 -7.04
N ARG A 61 3.05 -14.78 -7.99
CA ARG A 61 3.46 -15.70 -9.07
C ARG A 61 4.81 -16.35 -8.79
N GLY A 62 5.54 -15.81 -7.80
CA GLY A 62 6.88 -16.27 -7.46
C GLY A 62 7.50 -15.37 -6.41
N ASN A 63 8.81 -15.42 -6.34
CA ASN A 63 9.61 -14.59 -5.46
C ASN A 63 10.93 -14.19 -6.12
N TYR A 64 11.50 -13.11 -5.64
CA TYR A 64 12.90 -12.75 -5.88
C TYR A 64 13.76 -13.37 -4.78
N ASP A 65 14.81 -14.10 -5.15
CA ASP A 65 15.72 -14.72 -4.20
C ASP A 65 16.72 -13.71 -3.58
N ASN A 66 17.72 -14.23 -2.86
CA ASN A 66 18.70 -13.40 -2.15
C ASN A 66 19.72 -12.67 -3.05
N ILE A 67 19.79 -13.00 -4.32
CA ILE A 67 20.64 -12.33 -5.33
C ILE A 67 19.82 -11.48 -6.30
N GLY A 68 18.49 -11.54 -6.20
CA GLY A 68 17.56 -10.78 -7.03
C GLY A 68 17.05 -11.53 -8.25
N ASP A 69 17.32 -12.82 -8.35
CA ASP A 69 16.78 -13.67 -9.42
C ASP A 69 15.31 -13.99 -9.16
N ARG A 70 14.51 -13.83 -10.21
CA ARG A 70 13.09 -14.14 -10.17
C ARG A 70 12.85 -15.63 -10.29
N ARG A 71 12.24 -16.22 -9.27
CA ARG A 71 11.83 -17.62 -9.20
C ARG A 71 10.32 -17.74 -9.29
N GLN A 72 9.82 -18.51 -10.25
CA GLN A 72 8.38 -18.78 -10.32
C GLN A 72 7.96 -19.77 -9.23
N SER A 73 6.83 -19.49 -8.58
CA SER A 73 6.17 -20.42 -7.65
C SER A 73 4.98 -21.10 -8.31
N LYS A 74 4.87 -22.42 -8.13
CA LYS A 74 3.67 -23.18 -8.47
C LYS A 74 3.30 -24.06 -7.28
N PRO A 75 2.04 -24.01 -6.82
CA PRO A 75 0.93 -23.17 -7.27
C PRO A 75 1.06 -21.73 -6.77
N THR A 76 0.39 -20.81 -7.48
CA THR A 76 0.33 -19.39 -7.14
C THR A 76 -0.55 -19.16 -5.90
N VAL A 77 -0.20 -18.15 -5.10
CA VAL A 77 -1.04 -17.66 -4.00
C VAL A 77 -1.86 -16.47 -4.48
N ARG A 78 -3.15 -16.47 -4.18
CA ARG A 78 -4.11 -15.42 -4.53
C ARG A 78 -4.75 -14.86 -3.28
N GLN A 79 -4.88 -13.54 -3.20
CA GLN A 79 -5.52 -12.86 -2.09
C GLN A 79 -6.51 -11.82 -2.61
N TRP A 80 -7.72 -11.85 -2.08
CA TRP A 80 -8.65 -10.74 -2.14
C TRP A 80 -8.56 -9.95 -0.85
N GLN A 81 -8.41 -8.65 -0.95
CA GLN A 81 -8.32 -7.74 0.18
C GLN A 81 -9.27 -6.56 -0.03
N VAL A 82 -9.98 -6.21 1.02
CA VAL A 82 -10.70 -4.95 1.16
C VAL A 82 -9.91 -4.11 2.15
N ALA A 83 -9.59 -2.87 1.77
CA ALA A 83 -8.98 -1.89 2.67
C ALA A 83 -9.84 -0.62 2.66
N VAL A 84 -10.14 -0.07 3.82
CA VAL A 84 -11.01 1.11 3.95
C VAL A 84 -10.30 2.16 4.78
N PRO A 85 -9.50 3.06 4.14
CA PRO A 85 -9.06 4.29 4.76
C PRO A 85 -10.25 5.23 4.99
N MET A 86 -10.36 5.75 6.20
CA MET A 86 -11.32 6.75 6.61
C MET A 86 -10.57 7.91 7.25
N THR A 87 -10.63 9.08 6.65
CA THR A 87 -9.91 10.28 7.09
C THR A 87 -10.90 11.34 7.55
N TYR A 88 -10.66 11.89 8.74
CA TYR A 88 -11.39 13.05 9.25
C TYR A 88 -10.43 14.22 9.39
N ALA A 89 -10.78 15.37 8.82
CA ALA A 89 -10.05 16.62 8.96
C ALA A 89 -10.43 17.32 10.27
N LEU A 90 -9.53 17.26 11.25
CA LEU A 90 -9.72 17.93 12.54
C LEU A 90 -9.63 19.44 12.41
N THR A 91 -8.72 19.89 11.57
CA THR A 91 -8.51 21.29 11.18
C THR A 91 -8.10 21.33 9.71
N ASP A 92 -7.96 22.50 9.12
CA ASP A 92 -7.46 22.66 7.74
C ASP A 92 -6.05 22.11 7.55
N THR A 93 -5.31 21.84 8.63
CA THR A 93 -3.93 21.34 8.56
C THR A 93 -3.72 20.01 9.25
N ASN A 94 -4.66 19.56 10.08
CA ASN A 94 -4.54 18.29 10.81
C ASN A 94 -5.64 17.33 10.41
N SER A 95 -5.27 16.07 10.21
CA SER A 95 -6.23 14.99 9.99
C SER A 95 -5.86 13.73 10.76
N VAL A 96 -6.89 12.95 11.07
CA VAL A 96 -6.77 11.60 11.60
C VAL A 96 -7.33 10.63 10.57
N GLN A 97 -6.63 9.51 10.35
CA GLN A 97 -7.07 8.45 9.45
C GLN A 97 -7.05 7.11 10.19
N VAL A 98 -8.11 6.33 10.00
CA VAL A 98 -8.17 4.93 10.41
C VAL A 98 -8.22 4.07 9.16
N ILE A 99 -7.37 3.04 9.08
CA ILE A 99 -7.33 2.10 7.96
C ILE A 99 -7.72 0.72 8.49
N LEU A 100 -8.88 0.24 8.10
CA LEU A 100 -9.32 -1.13 8.34
C LEU A 100 -9.04 -1.97 7.10
N ASN A 101 -8.66 -3.22 7.31
CA ASN A 101 -8.49 -4.15 6.20
C ASN A 101 -8.95 -5.56 6.58
N ALA A 102 -9.42 -6.29 5.57
CA ALA A 102 -9.79 -7.69 5.68
C ALA A 102 -9.39 -8.41 4.40
N SER A 103 -9.02 -9.67 4.50
CA SER A 103 -8.58 -10.45 3.34
C SER A 103 -9.03 -11.90 3.38
N ARG A 104 -9.07 -12.50 2.18
CA ARG A 104 -9.24 -13.93 1.96
C ARG A 104 -8.13 -14.40 1.01
N THR A 105 -7.35 -15.38 1.45
CA THR A 105 -6.20 -15.90 0.71
C THR A 105 -6.45 -17.35 0.30
N SER A 106 -6.00 -17.72 -0.88
CA SER A 106 -6.04 -19.09 -1.39
C SER A 106 -4.72 -19.44 -2.06
N GLY A 107 -4.28 -20.70 -1.91
CA GLY A 107 -3.05 -21.21 -2.50
C GLY A 107 -2.78 -22.63 -2.06
N ASN A 108 -2.05 -23.42 -2.85
CA ASN A 108 -1.69 -24.81 -2.54
C ASN A 108 -2.90 -25.72 -2.20
N GLY A 109 -4.05 -25.51 -2.85
CA GLY A 109 -5.29 -26.25 -2.56
C GLY A 109 -5.95 -25.89 -1.23
N ARG A 110 -5.46 -24.85 -0.52
CA ARG A 110 -6.00 -24.37 0.74
C ARG A 110 -6.55 -22.96 0.57
N HIS A 111 -7.38 -22.53 1.51
CA HIS A 111 -7.89 -21.16 1.61
C HIS A 111 -8.05 -20.77 3.08
N THR A 112 -8.09 -19.50 3.35
CA THR A 112 -8.43 -18.98 4.69
C THR A 112 -9.86 -19.38 5.07
N ASP A 113 -10.09 -19.57 6.36
CA ASP A 113 -11.41 -19.89 6.90
C ASP A 113 -12.33 -18.64 6.86
N GLY A 114 -12.70 -18.22 5.65
CA GLY A 114 -13.52 -17.02 5.43
C GLY A 114 -12.69 -15.72 5.29
N LEU A 115 -13.39 -14.60 5.38
CA LEU A 115 -12.81 -13.26 5.40
C LEU A 115 -12.20 -12.98 6.78
N ARG A 116 -10.95 -12.54 6.82
CA ARG A 116 -10.22 -12.30 8.08
C ARG A 116 -9.72 -10.87 8.17
N MET A 117 -9.96 -10.25 9.33
CA MET A 117 -9.44 -8.92 9.63
C MET A 117 -7.91 -8.94 9.72
N GLY A 118 -7.29 -7.91 9.18
CA GLY A 118 -5.87 -7.65 9.29
C GLY A 118 -5.53 -6.67 10.42
N ASP A 119 -4.28 -6.21 10.42
CA ASP A 119 -3.84 -5.18 11.38
C ASP A 119 -4.48 -3.84 11.04
N THR A 120 -5.04 -3.17 12.03
CA THR A 120 -5.61 -1.82 11.91
C THR A 120 -4.50 -0.78 12.00
N THR A 121 -4.59 0.30 11.22
CA THR A 121 -3.65 1.42 11.31
C THR A 121 -4.40 2.70 11.65
N VAL A 122 -3.87 3.46 12.62
CA VAL A 122 -4.29 4.83 12.92
C VAL A 122 -3.16 5.76 12.53
N ARG A 123 -3.46 6.80 11.76
CA ARG A 123 -2.49 7.79 11.27
C ARG A 123 -2.96 9.19 11.61
N VAL A 124 -2.05 10.00 12.11
CA VAL A 124 -2.23 11.45 12.30
C VAL A 124 -1.30 12.14 11.32
N GLN A 125 -1.83 13.12 10.60
CA GLN A 125 -1.06 13.93 9.66
C GLN A 125 -1.19 15.40 10.00
N GLN A 126 -0.06 16.12 9.92
CA GLN A 126 0.06 17.56 10.00
C GLN A 126 0.58 18.10 8.68
N ARG A 127 -0.19 18.96 8.02
CA ARG A 127 0.29 19.78 6.92
C ARG A 127 1.16 20.91 7.45
N LEU A 128 2.40 20.97 7.01
CA LEU A 128 3.40 21.97 7.43
C LEU A 128 3.38 23.20 6.52
N ARG A 129 3.08 22.97 5.23
CA ARG A 129 2.96 24.01 4.21
C ARG A 129 1.81 23.65 3.28
N GLY A 130 0.90 24.60 3.08
CA GLY A 130 -0.23 24.47 2.14
C GLY A 130 0.14 24.91 0.73
N PRO A 131 -0.76 24.65 -0.24
CA PRO A 131 -0.65 25.19 -1.60
C PRO A 131 -0.80 26.72 -1.58
N ALA A 132 -0.43 27.36 -2.69
CA ALA A 132 -0.79 28.74 -2.96
C ALA A 132 -2.30 28.87 -3.25
N ALA A 133 -2.81 30.08 -3.34
CA ALA A 133 -4.23 30.34 -3.55
C ALA A 133 -4.77 29.78 -4.89
N ASP A 134 -3.91 29.65 -5.89
CA ASP A 134 -4.20 29.04 -7.19
C ASP A 134 -4.06 27.48 -7.20
N GLY A 135 -3.89 26.86 -6.04
CA GLY A 135 -3.69 25.43 -5.88
C GLY A 135 -2.27 24.95 -6.20
N THR A 136 -1.41 25.80 -6.74
CA THR A 136 0.00 25.47 -7.05
C THR A 136 0.89 25.59 -5.82
N GLY A 137 2.20 25.46 -6.03
CA GLY A 137 3.18 25.57 -4.95
C GLY A 137 3.50 24.25 -4.30
N LEU A 138 4.47 24.28 -3.41
CA LEU A 138 4.94 23.12 -2.69
C LEU A 138 4.12 22.89 -1.43
N VAL A 139 3.46 21.76 -1.32
CA VAL A 139 2.75 21.28 -0.12
C VAL A 139 3.66 20.32 0.62
N LEU A 140 3.78 20.48 1.92
CA LEU A 140 4.59 19.60 2.79
C LEU A 140 3.75 19.10 3.96
N ALA A 141 3.92 17.84 4.31
CA ALA A 141 3.28 17.26 5.49
C ALA A 141 4.18 16.24 6.19
N MET A 142 3.95 16.07 7.48
CA MET A 142 4.48 14.98 8.29
C MET A 142 3.33 14.13 8.80
N ALA A 143 3.58 12.84 9.04
CA ALA A 143 2.60 11.97 9.64
C ALA A 143 3.26 10.96 10.59
N VAL A 144 2.50 10.57 11.60
CA VAL A 144 2.81 9.45 12.48
C VAL A 144 1.67 8.44 12.33
N ALA A 145 2.02 7.20 12.01
CA ALA A 145 1.06 6.12 11.94
C ALA A 145 1.40 5.04 12.97
N GLN A 146 0.37 4.49 13.58
CA GLN A 146 0.48 3.38 14.53
C GLN A 146 -0.30 2.18 13.97
N ARG A 147 0.41 1.12 13.62
CA ARG A 147 -0.21 -0.18 13.33
C ARG A 147 -0.50 -0.91 14.63
N LEU A 148 -1.74 -1.35 14.78
CA LEU A 148 -2.24 -2.13 15.90
C LEU A 148 -2.31 -3.60 15.49
N PRO A 149 -1.82 -4.55 16.30
CA PRO A 149 -1.80 -5.98 15.97
C PRO A 149 -3.17 -6.63 16.16
N THR A 150 -4.16 -6.20 15.40
CA THR A 150 -5.53 -6.73 15.41
C THR A 150 -5.68 -7.96 14.53
N GLY A 151 -4.77 -8.17 13.59
CA GLY A 151 -4.72 -9.36 12.74
C GLY A 151 -4.10 -10.57 13.45
N ARG A 152 -4.42 -11.76 12.96
CA ARG A 152 -3.88 -13.01 13.51
C ARG A 152 -2.48 -13.26 12.97
N TYR A 153 -1.51 -13.49 13.83
CA TYR A 153 -0.11 -13.70 13.45
C TYR A 153 0.52 -15.00 14.03
N HIS A 154 -0.05 -15.57 15.08
CA HIS A 154 0.34 -16.84 15.68
C HIS A 154 -0.89 -17.68 16.02
N GLN A 155 -0.68 -18.95 16.40
CA GLN A 155 -1.77 -19.90 16.62
C GLN A 155 -2.72 -19.96 15.38
N ILE A 156 -2.10 -19.97 14.19
CA ILE A 156 -2.81 -19.98 12.90
C ILE A 156 -3.18 -21.39 12.44
N ASP A 157 -3.17 -22.33 13.40
CA ASP A 157 -3.45 -23.72 13.21
C ASP A 157 -2.48 -24.39 12.19
N THR A 158 -2.93 -25.34 11.42
CA THR A 158 -2.14 -25.96 10.35
C THR A 158 -2.26 -25.23 9.01
N ASN A 159 -3.00 -24.12 8.97
CA ASN A 159 -3.21 -23.34 7.75
C ASN A 159 -2.46 -22.00 7.83
N PRO A 160 -1.28 -21.89 7.21
CA PRO A 160 -0.48 -20.65 7.26
C PRO A 160 -1.19 -19.45 6.59
N LEU A 161 -2.19 -19.70 5.72
CA LEU A 161 -2.97 -18.66 5.06
C LEU A 161 -3.88 -17.89 6.04
N ASN A 162 -4.13 -18.43 7.23
CA ASN A 162 -4.93 -17.77 8.28
C ASN A 162 -4.21 -16.59 8.96
N GLY A 163 -2.91 -16.38 8.67
CA GLY A 163 -2.16 -15.24 9.17
C GLY A 163 -2.51 -13.96 8.41
N THR A 164 -2.97 -12.93 9.12
CA THR A 164 -3.39 -11.62 8.54
C THR A 164 -2.75 -10.43 9.21
N GLY A 165 -1.92 -10.65 10.24
CA GLY A 165 -1.17 -9.63 10.95
C GLY A 165 0.27 -10.06 11.18
N ASN A 166 1.08 -9.16 11.75
CA ASN A 166 2.46 -9.46 12.12
C ASN A 166 2.70 -9.43 13.64
N GLY A 167 1.67 -9.14 14.44
CA GLY A 167 1.74 -9.11 15.91
C GLY A 167 2.49 -7.93 16.49
N ALA A 168 2.97 -7.00 15.67
CA ALA A 168 3.73 -5.85 16.13
C ALA A 168 2.87 -4.60 16.27
N MET A 169 2.95 -3.95 17.41
CA MET A 169 2.59 -2.55 17.52
C MET A 169 3.73 -1.73 16.89
N ARG A 170 3.53 -1.25 15.65
CA ARG A 170 4.60 -0.59 14.89
C ARG A 170 4.26 0.89 14.62
N THR A 171 5.13 1.77 15.08
CA THR A 171 5.09 3.19 14.74
C THR A 171 5.79 3.44 13.41
N THR A 172 5.26 4.35 12.61
CA THR A 172 5.84 4.80 11.35
C THR A 172 5.83 6.31 11.32
N PHE A 173 6.97 6.92 11.02
CA PHE A 173 7.12 8.34 10.77
C PHE A 173 7.22 8.56 9.26
N ALA A 174 6.45 9.50 8.73
CA ALA A 174 6.44 9.80 7.32
C ALA A 174 6.58 11.29 7.06
N PHE A 175 7.24 11.62 5.95
CA PHE A 175 7.33 12.95 5.39
C PHE A 175 6.89 12.90 3.94
N GLY A 176 5.97 13.79 3.55
CA GLY A 176 5.42 13.87 2.21
C GLY A 176 5.57 15.26 1.61
N ALA A 177 5.73 15.29 0.30
CA ALA A 177 5.75 16.50 -0.52
C ALA A 177 4.83 16.32 -1.73
N GLN A 178 4.17 17.41 -2.14
CA GLN A 178 3.29 17.44 -3.31
C GLN A 178 3.42 18.80 -3.99
N ARG A 179 3.30 18.80 -5.32
CA ARG A 179 3.24 20.05 -6.10
C ARG A 179 2.36 19.86 -7.32
N LEU A 180 1.43 20.78 -7.51
CA LEU A 180 0.66 20.93 -8.75
C LEU A 180 1.41 21.91 -9.68
N HIS A 181 1.45 21.57 -10.94
CA HIS A 181 2.05 22.38 -12.00
C HIS A 181 1.10 22.42 -13.20
N TRP A 182 0.78 23.62 -13.69
CA TRP A 182 0.05 23.82 -14.92
C TRP A 182 1.02 23.93 -16.08
N LEU A 183 0.74 23.20 -17.15
CA LEU A 183 1.49 23.22 -18.39
C LEU A 183 0.94 24.29 -19.32
N ASP A 184 1.73 24.79 -20.25
CA ASP A 184 1.32 25.77 -21.26
C ASP A 184 0.18 25.24 -22.15
N SER A 185 0.04 23.93 -22.25
CA SER A 185 -1.05 23.24 -22.95
C SER A 185 -2.41 23.34 -22.25
N GLY A 186 -2.48 23.92 -21.04
CA GLY A 186 -3.67 23.94 -20.19
C GLY A 186 -3.94 22.66 -19.41
N HIS A 187 -3.11 21.62 -19.55
CA HIS A 187 -3.16 20.43 -18.72
C HIS A 187 -2.41 20.67 -17.40
N ALA A 188 -2.75 19.89 -16.38
CA ALA A 188 -2.05 19.91 -15.11
C ALA A 188 -1.32 18.59 -14.86
N ILE A 189 -0.19 18.70 -14.17
CA ILE A 189 0.51 17.54 -13.60
C ILE A 189 0.72 17.76 -12.10
N ARG A 190 0.31 16.79 -11.30
CA ARG A 190 0.56 16.78 -9.86
C ARG A 190 1.60 15.74 -9.53
N TRP A 191 2.70 16.18 -8.97
CA TRP A 191 3.74 15.33 -8.40
C TRP A 191 3.49 15.13 -6.92
N ARG A 192 3.68 13.91 -6.44
CA ARG A 192 3.53 13.56 -5.04
C ARG A 192 4.62 12.56 -4.65
N GLY A 193 5.16 12.69 -3.46
CA GLY A 193 6.14 11.74 -2.94
C GLY A 193 6.08 11.63 -1.43
N GLN A 194 6.46 10.48 -0.91
CA GLN A 194 6.59 10.21 0.52
C GLN A 194 7.81 9.36 0.81
N VAL A 195 8.45 9.64 1.94
CA VAL A 195 9.41 8.73 2.59
C VAL A 195 8.89 8.42 3.97
N ALA A 196 8.92 7.14 4.36
CA ALA A 196 8.45 6.67 5.65
C ALA A 196 9.47 5.72 6.29
N TRP A 197 9.67 5.87 7.59
CA TRP A 197 10.54 5.06 8.40
C TRP A 197 9.77 4.46 9.58
N SER A 198 9.92 3.16 9.76
CA SER A 198 9.36 2.41 10.88
C SER A 198 10.51 1.81 11.68
N PRO A 199 10.80 2.30 12.88
CA PRO A 199 11.80 1.68 13.77
C PRO A 199 11.42 0.25 14.11
N SER A 200 12.38 -0.50 14.64
CA SER A 200 12.11 -1.84 15.16
C SER A 200 11.09 -1.77 16.30
N PRO A 201 9.97 -2.51 16.24
CA PRO A 201 8.97 -2.54 17.30
C PRO A 201 9.39 -3.39 18.51
N GLY A 202 10.60 -3.97 18.48
CA GLY A 202 11.09 -4.83 19.53
C GLY A 202 10.73 -6.30 19.33
N ARG A 203 10.56 -7.03 20.45
CA ARG A 203 10.26 -8.47 20.45
C ARG A 203 8.76 -8.72 20.57
N ILE A 204 8.26 -9.65 19.76
CA ILE A 204 6.89 -10.10 19.72
C ILE A 204 6.85 -11.54 20.21
N ARG A 205 5.94 -11.85 21.15
CA ARG A 205 5.73 -13.21 21.61
C ARG A 205 5.11 -14.05 20.49
N VAL A 206 5.70 -15.22 20.22
CA VAL A 206 5.21 -16.17 19.23
C VAL A 206 4.89 -17.50 19.91
N ARG A 207 3.72 -18.07 19.62
CA ARG A 207 3.26 -19.37 20.10
C ARG A 207 2.74 -20.18 18.94
N ASP A 208 3.03 -21.48 18.96
CA ASP A 208 2.57 -22.43 17.95
C ASP A 208 2.93 -22.02 16.52
N SER A 209 2.16 -22.47 15.54
CA SER A 209 2.33 -22.05 14.13
C SER A 209 2.06 -20.56 13.95
N SER A 210 2.89 -19.89 13.15
CA SER A 210 2.82 -18.44 12.98
C SER A 210 3.21 -17.99 11.57
N VAL A 211 2.92 -16.74 11.26
CA VAL A 211 3.38 -16.06 10.04
C VAL A 211 4.91 -16.01 9.90
N TYR A 212 5.63 -16.29 10.98
CA TYR A 212 7.09 -16.40 10.99
C TYR A 212 7.59 -17.80 10.63
N GLY A 213 6.68 -18.73 10.25
CA GLY A 213 7.01 -20.11 9.88
C GLY A 213 7.45 -20.96 11.07
N THR A 214 6.92 -20.71 12.27
CA THR A 214 7.05 -21.59 13.42
C THR A 214 5.98 -22.68 13.38
N GLU A 215 6.23 -23.79 14.07
CA GLU A 215 5.37 -24.97 14.10
C GLU A 215 4.55 -25.06 15.39
N SER A 216 3.61 -26.00 15.44
CA SER A 216 2.83 -26.30 16.65
C SER A 216 3.74 -26.64 17.82
N GLY A 217 3.38 -26.19 19.02
CA GLY A 217 4.18 -26.34 20.24
C GLY A 217 5.34 -25.34 20.38
N PHE A 218 5.61 -24.49 19.39
CA PHE A 218 6.65 -23.46 19.49
C PHE A 218 6.30 -22.43 20.56
N ARG A 219 7.28 -22.06 21.37
CA ARG A 219 7.23 -20.96 22.35
C ARG A 219 8.48 -20.11 22.24
N GLY A 220 8.31 -18.84 21.92
CA GLY A 220 9.45 -17.96 21.72
C GLY A 220 9.07 -16.55 21.35
N TYR A 221 9.97 -15.90 20.63
CA TYR A 221 9.86 -14.51 20.22
C TYR A 221 10.33 -14.33 18.77
N ALA A 222 9.69 -13.40 18.06
CA ALA A 222 10.20 -12.81 16.85
C ALA A 222 10.63 -11.37 17.14
N ARG A 223 11.81 -10.95 16.67
CA ARG A 223 12.31 -9.58 16.73
C ARG A 223 12.32 -9.01 15.32
N LEU A 224 11.38 -8.11 15.03
CA LEU A 224 11.30 -7.44 13.75
C LEU A 224 12.32 -6.32 13.67
N GLY A 225 12.98 -6.19 12.53
CA GLY A 225 13.86 -5.07 12.25
C GLY A 225 13.08 -3.81 11.83
N GLN A 226 13.82 -2.75 11.56
CA GLN A 226 13.27 -1.52 10.99
C GLN A 226 12.80 -1.72 9.54
N ALA A 227 11.93 -0.82 9.07
CA ALA A 227 11.49 -0.81 7.68
C ALA A 227 11.49 0.63 7.13
N TRP A 228 11.67 0.72 5.82
CA TRP A 228 11.60 1.95 5.04
C TRP A 228 10.64 1.75 3.88
N ASN A 229 9.91 2.80 3.56
CA ASN A 229 9.11 2.90 2.35
C ASN A 229 9.36 4.27 1.72
N ALA A 230 9.47 4.30 0.40
CA ALA A 230 9.45 5.53 -0.38
C ALA A 230 8.55 5.32 -1.59
N SER A 231 7.81 6.35 -1.95
CA SER A 231 6.97 6.34 -3.14
C SER A 231 6.96 7.70 -3.82
N VAL A 232 6.77 7.68 -5.12
CA VAL A 232 6.56 8.87 -5.94
C VAL A 232 5.46 8.59 -6.95
N ALA A 233 4.60 9.56 -7.17
CA ALA A 233 3.51 9.51 -8.13
C ALA A 233 3.48 10.76 -9.01
N ALA A 234 3.07 10.57 -10.25
CA ALA A 234 2.71 11.61 -11.19
C ALA A 234 1.26 11.41 -11.63
N GLU A 235 0.44 12.44 -11.52
CA GLU A 235 -0.97 12.45 -11.87
C GLU A 235 -1.16 13.50 -12.98
N TYR A 236 -1.41 13.06 -14.21
CA TYR A 236 -1.56 13.91 -15.39
C TYR A 236 -3.04 14.08 -15.72
N VAL A 237 -3.54 15.31 -15.60
CA VAL A 237 -4.94 15.68 -15.88
C VAL A 237 -5.16 15.77 -17.37
N LEU A 238 -5.91 14.83 -17.95
CA LEU A 238 -6.33 14.86 -19.36
C LEU A 238 -7.46 15.88 -19.57
N ASN A 239 -8.41 15.92 -18.63
CA ASN A 239 -9.56 16.81 -18.61
C ASN A 239 -10.18 16.78 -17.20
N PRO A 240 -11.24 17.56 -16.88
CA PRO A 240 -11.84 17.61 -15.53
C PRO A 240 -12.30 16.25 -14.96
N ARG A 241 -12.47 15.22 -15.81
CA ARG A 241 -12.94 13.89 -15.39
C ARG A 241 -11.89 12.80 -15.41
N TRP A 242 -10.85 12.91 -16.23
CA TRP A 242 -9.88 11.85 -16.45
C TRP A 242 -8.47 12.26 -16.08
N VAL A 243 -7.82 11.46 -15.25
CA VAL A 243 -6.43 11.63 -14.84
C VAL A 243 -5.67 10.34 -15.07
N LEU A 244 -4.49 10.42 -15.68
CA LEU A 244 -3.55 9.31 -15.78
C LEU A 244 -2.60 9.35 -14.59
N VAL A 245 -2.34 8.19 -14.00
CA VAL A 245 -1.48 8.05 -12.81
C VAL A 245 -0.36 7.07 -13.08
N GLY A 246 0.85 7.45 -12.70
CA GLY A 246 2.00 6.57 -12.65
C GLY A 246 2.68 6.66 -11.31
N GLU A 247 2.95 5.50 -10.67
CA GLU A 247 3.63 5.44 -9.39
C GLU A 247 4.84 4.53 -9.42
N ALA A 248 5.88 4.89 -8.67
CA ALA A 248 6.99 4.02 -8.33
C ALA A 248 7.10 3.91 -6.81
N ILE A 249 7.26 2.69 -6.32
CA ILE A 249 7.28 2.37 -4.90
C ILE A 249 8.55 1.58 -4.59
N TRP A 250 9.22 1.94 -3.51
CA TRP A 250 10.34 1.20 -2.96
C TRP A 250 10.07 0.83 -1.50
N ASN A 251 10.30 -0.43 -1.17
CA ASN A 251 10.19 -0.95 0.18
C ASN A 251 11.50 -1.62 0.61
N ARG A 252 11.83 -1.53 1.89
CA ARG A 252 12.93 -2.25 2.52
C ARG A 252 12.57 -2.65 3.93
N ALA A 253 12.78 -3.92 4.28
CA ALA A 253 12.66 -4.42 5.64
C ALA A 253 13.97 -5.07 6.09
N SER A 254 14.38 -4.81 7.32
CA SER A 254 15.52 -5.47 7.94
C SER A 254 15.15 -6.91 8.34
N ALA A 255 16.17 -7.71 8.60
CA ALA A 255 16.01 -9.11 9.02
C ALA A 255 15.09 -9.27 10.23
N ILE A 256 14.47 -10.45 10.32
CA ILE A 256 13.68 -10.88 11.49
C ILE A 256 14.40 -12.01 12.18
N ASP A 257 14.71 -11.84 13.47
CA ASP A 257 15.31 -12.87 14.30
C ASP A 257 14.23 -13.60 15.10
N ILE A 258 14.16 -14.92 14.95
CA ILE A 258 13.20 -15.79 15.64
C ILE A 258 13.97 -16.66 16.59
N SER A 259 13.55 -16.74 17.86
CA SER A 259 14.20 -17.58 18.86
C SER A 259 13.19 -18.19 19.82
N GLY A 260 13.30 -19.50 20.05
CA GLY A 260 12.38 -20.24 20.92
C GLY A 260 12.66 -21.73 20.91
N ALA A 261 11.76 -22.50 21.49
CA ALA A 261 11.84 -23.95 21.60
C ALA A 261 10.49 -24.60 21.33
N ILE A 262 10.49 -25.87 20.97
CA ILE A 262 9.31 -26.73 20.83
C ILE A 262 9.40 -27.81 21.89
N GLY A 263 8.37 -27.94 22.75
CA GLY A 263 8.16 -29.09 23.62
C GLY A 263 9.33 -29.47 24.53
N GLY A 264 10.10 -28.52 25.06
CA GLY A 264 11.27 -28.81 25.93
C GLY A 264 12.56 -29.12 25.17
N ALA A 265 12.58 -29.11 23.85
CA ALA A 265 13.79 -29.22 23.04
C ALA A 265 14.73 -28.01 23.25
N PRO A 266 16.03 -28.15 22.92
CA PRO A 266 16.98 -27.04 23.01
C PRO A 266 16.48 -25.81 22.19
N ARG A 267 16.79 -24.62 22.71
CA ARG A 267 16.40 -23.36 22.08
C ARG A 267 17.05 -23.24 20.69
N GLN A 268 16.24 -22.94 19.72
CA GLN A 268 16.66 -22.71 18.35
C GLN A 268 16.57 -21.22 18.01
N ALA A 269 17.49 -20.75 17.18
CA ALA A 269 17.48 -19.41 16.60
C ALA A 269 17.46 -19.53 15.07
N ARG A 270 16.60 -18.75 14.43
CA ARG A 270 16.51 -18.64 12.95
C ARG A 270 16.41 -17.18 12.57
N ARG A 271 17.06 -16.82 11.51
CA ARG A 271 17.02 -15.47 10.94
C ARG A 271 16.37 -15.50 9.56
N LEU A 272 15.31 -14.71 9.36
CA LEU A 272 14.79 -14.41 8.04
C LEU A 272 15.60 -13.25 7.48
N ALA A 273 16.01 -13.39 6.22
CA ALA A 273 16.85 -12.40 5.56
C ALA A 273 16.15 -11.03 5.40
N PRO A 274 16.91 -9.94 5.30
CA PRO A 274 16.33 -8.65 4.95
C PRO A 274 15.75 -8.69 3.52
N SER A 275 14.73 -7.90 3.27
CA SER A 275 14.07 -7.82 1.98
C SER A 275 14.04 -6.39 1.45
N HIS A 276 13.95 -6.25 0.14
CA HIS A 276 13.58 -5.02 -0.52
C HIS A 276 12.89 -5.32 -1.84
N ASP A 277 12.05 -4.39 -2.28
CA ASP A 277 11.39 -4.45 -3.58
C ASP A 277 11.20 -3.07 -4.19
N VAL A 278 11.06 -3.07 -5.51
CA VAL A 278 10.61 -1.96 -6.31
C VAL A 278 9.37 -2.38 -7.05
N GLY A 279 8.31 -1.59 -6.93
CA GLY A 279 7.05 -1.78 -7.62
C GLY A 279 6.68 -0.60 -8.49
N LEU A 280 5.81 -0.84 -9.48
CA LEU A 280 5.16 0.18 -10.28
C LEU A 280 3.65 0.04 -10.14
N ALA A 281 2.91 1.16 -10.24
CA ALA A 281 1.46 1.17 -10.20
C ALA A 281 0.87 2.18 -11.20
N PRO A 282 0.74 1.83 -12.49
CA PRO A 282 -0.04 2.59 -13.43
C PRO A 282 -1.53 2.50 -13.11
N ALA A 283 -2.23 3.64 -13.20
CA ALA A 283 -3.66 3.74 -12.93
C ALA A 283 -4.32 4.84 -13.75
N VAL A 284 -5.65 4.86 -13.71
CA VAL A 284 -6.49 5.90 -14.26
C VAL A 284 -7.54 6.30 -13.23
N GLU A 285 -7.77 7.60 -13.09
CA GLU A 285 -8.85 8.15 -12.28
C GLU A 285 -10.00 8.62 -13.17
N TYR A 286 -11.22 8.45 -12.68
CA TYR A 286 -12.43 9.02 -13.25
C TYR A 286 -13.23 9.76 -12.18
N HIS A 287 -13.53 11.03 -12.42
CA HIS A 287 -14.30 11.89 -11.52
C HIS A 287 -15.76 11.98 -11.93
N PHE A 288 -16.64 11.48 -11.05
CA PHE A 288 -18.09 11.64 -11.17
C PHE A 288 -18.51 13.07 -10.81
N SER A 289 -17.86 13.63 -9.79
CA SER A 289 -18.01 14.98 -9.27
C SER A 289 -16.70 15.42 -8.59
N PRO A 290 -16.56 16.69 -8.17
CA PRO A 290 -15.39 17.13 -7.38
C PRO A 290 -15.16 16.32 -6.08
N ASN A 291 -16.23 15.77 -5.50
CA ASN A 291 -16.20 15.05 -4.23
C ASN A 291 -16.26 13.53 -4.37
N MET A 292 -16.40 13.02 -5.58
CA MET A 292 -16.48 11.58 -5.81
C MET A 292 -15.75 11.18 -7.08
N GLY A 293 -14.81 10.25 -6.94
CA GLY A 293 -14.02 9.70 -8.03
C GLY A 293 -13.67 8.23 -7.81
N LEU A 294 -13.34 7.57 -8.90
CA LEU A 294 -12.90 6.19 -8.93
C LEU A 294 -11.48 6.15 -9.48
N ILE A 295 -10.60 5.36 -8.86
CA ILE A 295 -9.30 5.02 -9.42
C ILE A 295 -9.22 3.51 -9.66
N ALA A 296 -8.69 3.12 -10.80
CA ALA A 296 -8.45 1.73 -11.16
C ALA A 296 -7.05 1.57 -11.75
N GLY A 297 -6.33 0.53 -11.35
CA GLY A 297 -4.99 0.29 -11.86
C GLY A 297 -4.41 -1.04 -11.41
N VAL A 298 -3.11 -1.21 -11.62
CA VAL A 298 -2.40 -2.46 -11.33
C VAL A 298 -1.07 -2.15 -10.69
N GLN A 299 -0.87 -2.61 -9.45
CA GLN A 299 0.44 -2.61 -8.82
C GLN A 299 1.17 -3.92 -9.11
N PHE A 300 2.47 -3.87 -9.37
CA PHE A 300 3.28 -5.07 -9.58
C PHE A 300 4.74 -4.84 -9.21
N THR A 301 5.41 -5.91 -8.78
CA THR A 301 6.85 -5.91 -8.48
C THR A 301 7.66 -5.97 -9.77
N VAL A 302 8.67 -5.13 -9.91
CA VAL A 302 9.60 -5.11 -11.04
C VAL A 302 11.00 -5.62 -10.70
N ALA A 303 11.41 -5.46 -9.44
CA ALA A 303 12.69 -5.93 -8.92
C ALA A 303 12.62 -6.14 -7.41
N GLY A 304 13.50 -6.98 -6.87
CA GLY A 304 13.55 -7.18 -5.42
C GLY A 304 14.60 -8.19 -4.98
N ARG A 305 14.69 -8.40 -3.66
CA ARG A 305 15.43 -9.49 -3.02
C ARG A 305 14.66 -9.99 -1.82
N ASN A 306 14.57 -11.31 -1.65
CA ASN A 306 13.83 -11.96 -0.57
C ASN A 306 12.39 -11.44 -0.44
N THR A 307 11.71 -11.21 -1.55
CA THR A 307 10.37 -10.61 -1.64
C THR A 307 9.53 -11.30 -2.69
N ASP A 308 8.22 -11.09 -2.63
CA ASP A 308 7.28 -11.68 -3.57
C ASP A 308 7.32 -11.01 -4.96
N ASP A 309 7.16 -11.82 -6.01
CA ASP A 309 6.80 -11.37 -7.35
C ASP A 309 5.28 -11.45 -7.48
N TYR A 310 4.62 -10.31 -7.50
CA TYR A 310 3.16 -10.23 -7.56
C TYR A 310 2.64 -9.25 -8.60
N VAL A 311 1.38 -9.43 -8.96
CA VAL A 311 0.55 -8.48 -9.70
C VAL A 311 -0.75 -8.31 -8.92
N ALA A 312 -1.14 -7.06 -8.69
CA ALA A 312 -2.30 -6.70 -7.88
C ALA A 312 -3.17 -5.65 -8.61
N PRO A 313 -4.11 -6.06 -9.49
CA PRO A 313 -5.17 -5.18 -9.93
C PRO A 313 -5.98 -4.71 -8.74
N GLN A 314 -6.35 -3.42 -8.74
CA GLN A 314 -7.08 -2.80 -7.66
C GLN A 314 -7.95 -1.65 -8.15
N VAL A 315 -9.01 -1.40 -7.43
CA VAL A 315 -9.94 -0.30 -7.65
C VAL A 315 -10.30 0.33 -6.32
N ALA A 316 -10.43 1.65 -6.29
CA ALA A 316 -10.92 2.37 -5.13
C ALA A 316 -11.96 3.42 -5.53
N LEU A 317 -12.93 3.64 -4.65
CA LEU A 317 -13.92 4.71 -4.77
C LEU A 317 -13.61 5.77 -3.71
N ASN A 318 -13.19 6.94 -4.15
CA ASN A 318 -12.93 8.07 -3.26
C ASN A 318 -14.22 8.88 -3.08
N MET A 319 -14.59 9.14 -1.83
CA MET A 319 -15.78 9.92 -1.47
C MET A 319 -15.42 10.90 -0.38
N VAL A 320 -15.77 12.18 -0.61
CA VAL A 320 -15.55 13.28 0.34
C VAL A 320 -16.90 13.89 0.74
N PHE A 321 -17.12 14.04 2.05
CA PHE A 321 -18.35 14.54 2.67
C PHE A 321 -18.10 15.76 3.52
#